data_ff7cde14334641860dad6d5f69be028e
#
_entry.id   ff7cde14334641860dad6d5f69be028e
#
_cell.length_a   1.000
_cell.length_b   1.000
_cell.length_c   1.000
_cell.angle_alpha   90.00
_cell.angle_beta   90.00
_cell.angle_gamma   90.00
#
_symmetry.space_group_name_H-M   'P 1'
#
loop_
_entity.id
_entity.type
_entity.pdbx_description
1 polymer ?
#
loop_
_entity_poly.entity_id
_entity_poly.type
_entity_poly.pdbx_seq_one_letter_code
_entity_poly.pdbx_strand_id
1 'polypeptide(L)'
;VTTVDANTAGSMLMSGKAAIFYNGSWFTQNLADESQNPAGKDGIGFFNIPIADESISSATSYSMNCGNILALDKGKYDDGTAWFLKYFCENMGDLAMNELSSVKGYTYTVQAEDMDPYTLMVLDAINESTEGFGWWEAKMVSEVSKTAQENVQPLLNGDMTGQEYMQSIQDVYDNQ
;
A
#
# COMPACT_ATOMS: atom_id res chain seq x y z
N VAL A 1 13.90 -5.92 -14.69
CA VAL A 1 13.06 -5.47 -13.55
C VAL A 1 11.86 -4.70 -14.05
N THR A 2 12.00 -3.80 -15.03
CA THR A 2 10.88 -3.00 -15.58
C THR A 2 9.89 -3.77 -16.46
N THR A 3 10.12 -5.03 -16.73
CA THR A 3 9.20 -5.91 -17.49
C THR A 3 8.28 -6.73 -16.60
N VAL A 4 8.40 -6.61 -15.26
CA VAL A 4 7.63 -7.36 -14.29
C VAL A 4 6.58 -6.43 -13.68
N ASP A 5 5.30 -6.72 -13.87
CA ASP A 5 4.21 -6.00 -13.21
C ASP A 5 4.06 -6.40 -11.74
N ALA A 6 3.26 -5.63 -10.99
CA ALA A 6 3.07 -5.83 -9.55
C ALA A 6 2.47 -7.21 -9.20
N ASN A 7 1.56 -7.74 -10.02
CA ASN A 7 0.95 -9.05 -9.78
C ASN A 7 1.99 -10.17 -9.96
N THR A 8 2.79 -10.07 -11.01
CA THR A 8 3.89 -11.01 -11.27
C THR A 8 4.93 -10.94 -10.15
N ALA A 9 5.30 -9.73 -9.70
CA ALA A 9 6.25 -9.56 -8.59
C ALA A 9 5.72 -10.16 -7.27
N GLY A 10 4.44 -9.95 -6.95
CA GLY A 10 3.79 -10.59 -5.81
C GLY A 10 3.79 -12.12 -5.89
N SER A 11 3.49 -12.67 -7.08
CA SER A 11 3.54 -14.11 -7.33
C SER A 11 4.97 -14.68 -7.21
N MET A 12 5.98 -13.90 -7.57
CA MET A 12 7.38 -14.28 -7.37
C MET A 12 7.75 -14.36 -5.89
N LEU A 13 7.28 -13.43 -5.04
CA LEU A 13 7.45 -13.52 -3.60
C LEU A 13 6.79 -14.80 -3.07
N MET A 14 5.50 -15.00 -3.33
CA MET A 14 4.73 -16.15 -2.83
C MET A 14 5.29 -17.51 -3.28
N SER A 15 5.94 -17.56 -4.44
CA SER A 15 6.60 -18.76 -4.97
C SER A 15 8.08 -18.90 -4.59
N GLY A 16 8.62 -18.03 -3.71
CA GLY A 16 10.02 -18.07 -3.29
C GLY A 16 11.05 -17.66 -4.35
N LYS A 17 10.60 -17.01 -5.43
CA LYS A 17 11.48 -16.50 -6.51
C LYS A 17 11.98 -15.08 -6.25
N ALA A 18 11.34 -14.36 -5.34
CA ALA A 18 11.79 -13.07 -4.83
C ALA A 18 11.86 -13.14 -3.31
N ALA A 19 12.90 -12.54 -2.73
CA ALA A 19 13.11 -12.53 -1.29
C ALA A 19 12.30 -11.42 -0.60
N ILE A 20 12.05 -10.30 -1.30
CA ILE A 20 11.38 -9.11 -0.77
C ILE A 20 10.46 -8.55 -1.86
N PHE A 21 9.30 -8.09 -1.44
CA PHE A 21 8.36 -7.35 -2.28
C PHE A 21 7.81 -6.15 -1.49
N TYR A 22 7.99 -4.95 -2.01
CA TYR A 22 7.42 -3.75 -1.44
C TYR A 22 5.97 -3.58 -1.91
N ASN A 23 5.03 -3.56 -0.97
CA ASN A 23 3.61 -3.38 -1.26
C ASN A 23 2.88 -2.78 -0.06
N GLY A 24 1.58 -2.56 -0.18
CA GLY A 24 0.73 -2.05 0.89
C GLY A 24 -0.16 -3.11 1.53
N SER A 25 -0.91 -2.69 2.55
CA SER A 25 -1.80 -3.54 3.35
C SER A 25 -2.85 -4.31 2.53
N TRP A 26 -3.18 -3.85 1.33
CA TRP A 26 -4.11 -4.56 0.43
C TRP A 26 -3.57 -5.90 -0.07
N PHE A 27 -2.25 -6.14 0.00
CA PHE A 27 -1.66 -7.38 -0.47
C PHE A 27 -1.93 -8.57 0.46
N THR A 28 -2.38 -8.33 1.69
CA THR A 28 -2.76 -9.41 2.63
C THR A 28 -3.80 -10.36 2.06
N GLN A 29 -4.75 -9.87 1.27
CA GLN A 29 -5.75 -10.71 0.62
C GLN A 29 -5.14 -11.77 -0.33
N ASN A 30 -4.03 -11.45 -1.00
CA ASN A 30 -3.32 -12.40 -1.85
C ASN A 30 -2.53 -13.41 -1.01
N LEU A 31 -1.98 -12.98 0.13
CA LEU A 31 -1.26 -13.85 1.06
C LEU A 31 -2.19 -14.82 1.78
N ALA A 32 -3.41 -14.39 2.11
CA ALA A 32 -4.42 -15.19 2.77
C ALA A 32 -5.07 -16.24 1.83
N ASP A 33 -5.02 -16.02 0.52
CA ASP A 33 -5.55 -16.95 -0.48
C ASP A 33 -4.58 -18.13 -0.69
N GLU A 34 -4.87 -19.27 -0.06
CA GLU A 34 -4.04 -20.49 -0.14
C GLU A 34 -3.86 -21.00 -1.59
N SER A 35 -4.77 -20.66 -2.50
CA SER A 35 -4.62 -21.01 -3.90
C SER A 35 -3.57 -20.21 -4.64
N GLN A 36 -3.27 -19.01 -4.16
CA GLN A 36 -2.27 -18.08 -4.71
C GLN A 36 -0.95 -18.14 -3.96
N ASN A 37 -0.98 -18.45 -2.66
CA ASN A 37 0.18 -18.43 -1.78
C ASN A 37 0.68 -19.83 -1.40
N PRO A 38 1.54 -20.47 -2.21
CA PRO A 38 2.13 -21.76 -1.89
C PRO A 38 3.10 -21.72 -0.69
N ALA A 39 3.54 -20.55 -0.23
CA ALA A 39 4.34 -20.41 0.99
C ALA A 39 3.53 -20.70 2.27
N GLY A 40 2.19 -20.64 2.18
CA GLY A 40 1.28 -20.89 3.31
C GLY A 40 1.22 -19.74 4.29
N LYS A 41 0.53 -19.97 5.41
CA LYS A 41 0.16 -18.93 6.39
C LYS A 41 1.35 -18.33 7.17
N ASP A 42 2.47 -19.06 7.27
CA ASP A 42 3.65 -18.66 8.05
C ASP A 42 4.89 -18.45 7.17
N GLY A 43 4.75 -18.54 5.85
CA GLY A 43 5.86 -18.53 4.91
C GLY A 43 6.43 -17.16 4.57
N ILE A 44 5.69 -16.09 4.86
CA ILE A 44 6.07 -14.71 4.50
C ILE A 44 5.96 -13.84 5.74
N GLY A 45 7.00 -13.07 6.03
CA GLY A 45 7.02 -12.08 7.10
C GLY A 45 6.80 -10.67 6.57
N PHE A 46 6.57 -9.74 7.48
CA PHE A 46 6.43 -8.31 7.20
C PHE A 46 7.48 -7.52 8.00
N PHE A 47 7.99 -6.47 7.41
CA PHE A 47 8.79 -5.45 8.09
C PHE A 47 8.60 -4.10 7.40
N ASN A 48 8.74 -3.02 8.18
CA ASN A 48 8.74 -1.68 7.62
C ASN A 48 10.03 -1.42 6.84
N ILE A 49 10.01 -0.47 5.91
CA ILE A 49 11.23 -0.05 5.21
C ILE A 49 12.26 0.38 6.25
N PRO A 50 13.51 -0.13 6.16
CA PRO A 50 14.58 0.27 7.08
C PRO A 50 14.80 1.77 7.05
N ILE A 51 15.03 2.35 8.22
CA ILE A 51 15.26 3.78 8.38
C ILE A 51 16.63 4.11 7.79
N ALA A 52 16.67 5.10 6.90
CA ALA A 52 17.93 5.63 6.36
C ALA A 52 18.53 6.73 7.27
N ASP A 53 17.67 7.49 7.94
CA ASP A 53 18.07 8.60 8.84
C ASP A 53 17.05 8.73 9.99
N GLU A 54 17.48 8.38 11.19
CA GLU A 54 16.66 8.44 12.41
C GLU A 54 16.27 9.87 12.83
N SER A 55 16.93 10.90 12.30
CA SER A 55 16.54 12.29 12.53
C SER A 55 15.33 12.73 11.73
N ILE A 56 14.96 11.96 10.70
CA ILE A 56 13.88 12.29 9.75
C ILE A 56 12.67 11.38 9.96
N SER A 57 12.89 10.11 10.30
CA SER A 57 11.83 9.09 10.37
C SER A 57 12.08 8.10 11.49
N SER A 58 11.03 7.43 11.94
CA SER A 58 11.10 6.35 12.94
C SER A 58 10.71 5.00 12.35
N ALA A 59 11.05 3.90 13.03
CA ALA A 59 10.69 2.54 12.61
C ALA A 59 9.17 2.31 12.56
N THR A 60 8.41 3.17 13.23
CA THR A 60 6.94 3.14 13.29
C THR A 60 6.27 4.22 12.45
N SER A 61 7.02 4.86 11.55
CA SER A 61 6.49 5.77 10.53
C SER A 61 6.09 4.98 9.28
N TYR A 62 4.83 5.10 8.87
CA TYR A 62 4.31 4.38 7.71
C TYR A 62 3.77 5.31 6.64
N SER A 63 3.96 4.92 5.37
CA SER A 63 3.29 5.58 4.26
C SER A 63 1.80 5.29 4.32
N MET A 64 0.98 6.34 4.36
CA MET A 64 -0.47 6.25 4.41
C MET A 64 -1.09 6.94 3.21
N ASN A 65 -2.11 6.30 2.62
CA ASN A 65 -2.83 6.89 1.51
C ASN A 65 -4.32 6.52 1.56
N CYS A 66 -5.16 7.42 1.09
CA CYS A 66 -6.53 7.12 0.72
C CYS A 66 -6.55 6.69 -0.75
N GLY A 67 -6.36 5.38 -1.00
CA GLY A 67 -6.19 4.84 -2.34
C GLY A 67 -7.44 4.93 -3.22
N ASN A 68 -8.64 4.85 -2.61
CA ASN A 68 -9.91 4.91 -3.32
C ASN A 68 -10.86 5.88 -2.62
N ILE A 69 -11.50 6.73 -3.40
CA ILE A 69 -12.49 7.70 -2.94
C ILE A 69 -13.82 7.40 -3.63
N LEU A 70 -14.88 7.27 -2.83
CA LEU A 70 -16.24 7.25 -3.35
C LEU A 70 -16.69 8.69 -3.57
N ALA A 71 -16.96 9.05 -4.80
CA ALA A 71 -17.53 10.34 -5.16
C ALA A 71 -18.97 10.15 -5.66
N LEU A 72 -19.85 11.03 -5.25
CA LEU A 72 -21.24 11.02 -5.64
C LEU A 72 -21.60 12.33 -6.32
N ASP A 73 -22.32 12.23 -7.44
CA ASP A 73 -22.94 13.40 -8.06
C ASP A 73 -23.99 13.99 -7.12
N LYS A 74 -23.85 15.27 -6.77
CA LYS A 74 -24.77 15.98 -5.90
C LYS A 74 -26.23 15.89 -6.38
N GLY A 75 -26.46 15.87 -7.68
CA GLY A 75 -27.80 15.76 -8.28
C GLY A 75 -28.41 14.36 -8.20
N LYS A 76 -27.63 13.35 -7.75
CA LYS A 76 -28.06 11.96 -7.56
C LYS A 76 -28.18 11.55 -6.08
N TYR A 77 -27.91 12.49 -5.17
CA TYR A 77 -28.02 12.24 -3.75
C TYR A 77 -29.47 12.37 -3.30
N ASP A 78 -30.06 11.27 -2.90
CA ASP A 78 -31.40 11.13 -2.36
C ASP A 78 -31.40 10.25 -1.11
N ASP A 79 -32.56 10.04 -0.50
CA ASP A 79 -32.70 9.24 0.71
C ASP A 79 -32.29 7.78 0.50
N GLY A 80 -32.51 7.22 -0.68
CA GLY A 80 -32.08 5.87 -1.03
C GLY A 80 -30.55 5.75 -1.09
N THR A 81 -29.92 6.74 -1.72
CA THR A 81 -28.45 6.82 -1.78
C THR A 81 -27.86 7.04 -0.39
N ALA A 82 -28.45 7.89 0.43
CA ALA A 82 -28.01 8.12 1.81
C ALA A 82 -28.08 6.83 2.64
N TRP A 83 -29.19 6.11 2.53
CA TRP A 83 -29.36 4.81 3.18
C TRP A 83 -28.32 3.80 2.72
N PHE A 84 -28.09 3.68 1.42
CA PHE A 84 -27.10 2.77 0.86
C PHE A 84 -25.69 3.09 1.37
N LEU A 85 -25.27 4.35 1.33
CA LEU A 85 -23.94 4.75 1.82
C LEU A 85 -23.76 4.46 3.31
N LYS A 86 -24.79 4.72 4.11
CA LYS A 86 -24.78 4.38 5.53
C LYS A 86 -24.62 2.88 5.73
N TYR A 87 -25.45 2.06 5.08
CA TYR A 87 -25.38 0.61 5.17
C TYR A 87 -24.00 0.08 4.72
N PHE A 88 -23.47 0.60 3.62
CA PHE A 88 -22.15 0.25 3.11
C PHE A 88 -21.06 0.56 4.14
N CYS A 89 -21.03 1.76 4.70
CA CYS A 89 -20.00 2.15 5.68
C CYS A 89 -20.10 1.33 6.99
N GLU A 90 -21.31 0.96 7.42
CA GLU A 90 -21.52 0.18 8.63
C GLU A 90 -21.14 -1.31 8.47
N ASN A 91 -21.14 -1.85 7.28
CA ASN A 91 -20.90 -3.28 7.03
C ASN A 91 -19.58 -3.59 6.31
N MET A 92 -18.97 -2.60 5.64
CA MET A 92 -17.81 -2.82 4.80
C MET A 92 -16.58 -3.28 5.60
N GLY A 93 -16.44 -2.87 6.85
CA GLY A 93 -15.34 -3.29 7.71
C GLY A 93 -15.34 -4.79 7.93
N ASP A 94 -16.44 -5.33 8.43
CA ASP A 94 -16.58 -6.77 8.70
C ASP A 94 -16.52 -7.60 7.42
N LEU A 95 -17.15 -7.13 6.34
CA LEU A 95 -17.05 -7.79 5.03
C LEU A 95 -15.61 -7.86 4.53
N ALA A 96 -14.86 -6.78 4.64
CA ALA A 96 -13.47 -6.74 4.20
C ALA A 96 -12.57 -7.66 5.03
N MET A 97 -12.80 -7.74 6.33
CA MET A 97 -12.03 -8.62 7.23
C MET A 97 -12.37 -10.09 7.02
N ASN A 98 -13.65 -10.44 6.93
CA ASN A 98 -14.11 -11.84 6.83
C ASN A 98 -13.88 -12.44 5.44
N GLU A 99 -14.15 -11.67 4.37
CA GLU A 99 -14.18 -12.22 3.01
C GLU A 99 -12.91 -11.92 2.22
N LEU A 100 -12.19 -10.84 2.59
CA LEU A 100 -11.03 -10.39 1.83
C LEU A 100 -9.73 -10.40 2.63
N SER A 101 -9.77 -10.74 3.92
CA SER A 101 -8.60 -10.65 4.83
C SER A 101 -7.85 -9.34 4.63
N SER A 102 -8.59 -8.22 4.53
CA SER A 102 -8.03 -6.93 4.13
C SER A 102 -8.45 -5.82 5.06
N VAL A 103 -7.46 -5.15 5.64
CA VAL A 103 -7.67 -3.96 6.47
C VAL A 103 -8.14 -2.79 5.60
N LYS A 104 -9.30 -2.23 5.96
CA LYS A 104 -9.88 -1.04 5.33
C LYS A 104 -10.09 0.03 6.41
N GLY A 105 -10.28 1.27 5.99
CA GLY A 105 -10.53 2.40 6.89
C GLY A 105 -11.95 2.44 7.50
N TYR A 106 -12.61 1.29 7.66
CA TYR A 106 -13.93 1.14 8.26
C TYR A 106 -13.83 0.46 9.62
N THR A 107 -14.78 0.75 10.51
CA THR A 107 -14.92 0.01 11.77
C THR A 107 -15.33 -1.44 11.49
N TYR A 108 -14.84 -2.35 12.30
CA TYR A 108 -15.15 -3.79 12.20
C TYR A 108 -15.38 -4.36 13.62
N THR A 109 -16.06 -5.50 13.69
CA THR A 109 -16.36 -6.22 14.93
C THR A 109 -15.69 -7.60 15.00
N VAL A 110 -15.04 -8.03 13.92
CA VAL A 110 -14.31 -9.31 13.81
C VAL A 110 -13.24 -9.41 14.90
N GLN A 111 -13.20 -10.53 15.61
CA GLN A 111 -12.24 -10.75 16.68
C GLN A 111 -10.89 -11.25 16.10
N ALA A 112 -9.81 -10.96 16.82
CA ALA A 112 -8.46 -11.29 16.36
C ALA A 112 -8.26 -12.80 16.11
N GLU A 113 -8.90 -13.65 16.92
CA GLU A 113 -8.86 -15.11 16.77
C GLU A 113 -9.48 -15.63 15.47
N ASP A 114 -10.34 -14.84 14.83
CA ASP A 114 -11.04 -15.19 13.59
C ASP A 114 -10.34 -14.59 12.36
N MET A 115 -9.26 -13.83 12.55
CA MET A 115 -8.55 -13.16 11.45
C MET A 115 -7.44 -14.04 10.88
N ASP A 116 -7.18 -13.82 9.59
CA ASP A 116 -6.00 -14.40 8.93
C ASP A 116 -4.69 -13.85 9.53
N PRO A 117 -3.65 -14.70 9.72
CA PRO A 117 -2.36 -14.28 10.31
C PRO A 117 -1.70 -13.09 9.60
N TYR A 118 -1.80 -13.01 8.28
CA TYR A 118 -1.25 -11.86 7.54
C TYR A 118 -2.00 -10.56 7.81
N THR A 119 -3.32 -10.65 7.99
CA THR A 119 -4.14 -9.50 8.39
C THR A 119 -3.76 -9.01 9.79
N LEU A 120 -3.58 -9.94 10.75
CA LEU A 120 -3.12 -9.60 12.10
C LEU A 120 -1.75 -8.91 12.11
N MET A 121 -0.80 -9.43 11.35
CA MET A 121 0.55 -8.86 11.22
C MET A 121 0.51 -7.39 10.73
N VAL A 122 -0.35 -7.08 9.78
CA VAL A 122 -0.53 -5.71 9.28
C VAL A 122 -1.27 -4.83 10.31
N LEU A 123 -2.27 -5.37 11.00
CA LEU A 123 -2.97 -4.65 12.07
C LEU A 123 -2.04 -4.29 13.22
N ASP A 124 -1.16 -5.20 13.63
CA ASP A 124 -0.16 -4.94 14.67
C ASP A 124 0.76 -3.79 14.25
N ALA A 125 1.24 -3.80 13.01
CA ALA A 125 2.04 -2.71 12.46
C ALA A 125 1.29 -1.36 12.43
N ILE A 126 0.00 -1.37 12.08
CA ILE A 126 -0.84 -0.16 12.10
C ILE A 126 -1.03 0.34 13.54
N ASN A 127 -1.27 -0.56 14.48
CA ASN A 127 -1.47 -0.21 15.90
C ASN A 127 -0.18 0.32 16.56
N GLU A 128 0.98 -0.16 16.14
CA GLU A 128 2.29 0.34 16.59
C GLU A 128 2.72 1.64 15.89
N SER A 129 2.02 2.03 14.83
CA SER A 129 2.35 3.24 14.07
C SER A 129 2.21 4.49 14.94
N THR A 130 3.27 5.29 15.00
CA THR A 130 3.29 6.59 15.70
C THR A 130 3.13 7.77 14.77
N GLU A 131 3.42 7.58 13.49
CA GLU A 131 3.38 8.61 12.46
C GLU A 131 2.88 8.04 11.13
N GLY A 132 2.12 8.86 10.41
CA GLY A 132 1.71 8.58 9.04
C GLY A 132 2.14 9.71 8.11
N PHE A 133 2.68 9.38 6.94
CA PHE A 133 3.00 10.35 5.90
C PHE A 133 2.33 9.99 4.58
N GLY A 134 1.89 11.02 3.87
CA GLY A 134 1.28 10.81 2.54
C GLY A 134 2.34 10.48 1.49
N TRP A 135 1.95 9.74 0.48
CA TRP A 135 2.81 9.46 -0.67
C TRP A 135 3.30 10.76 -1.29
N TRP A 136 4.59 10.85 -1.49
CA TRP A 136 5.18 12.00 -2.17
C TRP A 136 4.63 12.17 -3.59
N GLU A 137 4.37 11.09 -4.31
CA GLU A 137 3.77 11.06 -5.65
C GLU A 137 2.37 11.69 -5.71
N ALA A 138 1.57 11.57 -4.64
CA ALA A 138 0.24 12.18 -4.57
C ALA A 138 0.28 13.73 -4.51
N LYS A 139 1.45 14.30 -4.23
CA LYS A 139 1.68 15.75 -4.17
C LYS A 139 2.44 16.28 -5.38
N MET A 140 2.87 15.40 -6.27
CA MET A 140 3.61 15.78 -7.46
C MET A 140 2.68 16.13 -8.61
N VAL A 141 3.09 17.09 -9.41
CA VAL A 141 2.49 17.30 -10.71
C VAL A 141 2.96 16.24 -11.69
N SER A 142 2.24 16.07 -12.78
CA SER A 142 2.43 14.96 -13.74
C SER A 142 3.85 14.88 -14.30
N GLU A 143 4.48 16.01 -14.60
CA GLU A 143 5.83 16.07 -15.16
C GLU A 143 6.89 15.57 -14.18
N VAL A 144 6.76 15.93 -12.91
CA VAL A 144 7.67 15.48 -11.83
C VAL A 144 7.51 13.97 -11.61
N SER A 145 6.27 13.49 -11.53
CA SER A 145 5.99 12.06 -11.38
C SER A 145 6.52 11.25 -12.57
N LYS A 146 6.35 11.75 -13.79
CA LYS A 146 6.88 11.12 -14.99
C LYS A 146 8.41 11.02 -14.97
N THR A 147 9.11 12.10 -14.65
CA THR A 147 10.58 12.11 -14.54
C THR A 147 11.05 11.12 -13.49
N ALA A 148 10.41 11.07 -12.34
CA ALA A 148 10.72 10.11 -11.30
C ALA A 148 10.60 8.65 -11.79
N GLN A 149 9.51 8.33 -12.49
CA GLN A 149 9.28 6.98 -13.03
C GLN A 149 10.26 6.60 -14.16
N GLU A 150 10.55 7.51 -15.06
CA GLU A 150 11.48 7.28 -16.19
C GLU A 150 12.92 7.04 -15.71
N ASN A 151 13.34 7.70 -14.62
CA ASN A 151 14.70 7.62 -14.09
C ASN A 151 14.92 6.47 -13.10
N VAL A 152 13.87 5.74 -12.69
CA VAL A 152 14.03 4.54 -11.85
C VAL A 152 14.90 3.47 -12.52
N GLN A 153 14.74 3.24 -13.83
CA GLN A 153 15.51 2.21 -14.51
C GLN A 153 17.01 2.54 -14.60
N PRO A 154 17.44 3.76 -15.02
CA PRO A 154 18.84 4.17 -14.93
C PRO A 154 19.41 4.06 -13.52
N LEU A 155 18.66 4.45 -12.48
CA LEU A 155 19.06 4.31 -11.09
C LEU A 155 19.33 2.84 -10.72
N LEU A 156 18.40 1.94 -11.04
CA LEU A 156 18.52 0.52 -10.73
C LEU A 156 19.64 -0.19 -11.50
N ASN A 157 19.94 0.28 -12.69
CA ASN A 157 21.06 -0.24 -13.50
C ASN A 157 22.43 0.27 -13.03
N GLY A 158 22.48 1.30 -12.19
CA GLY A 158 23.72 1.97 -11.79
C GLY A 158 24.23 3.00 -12.82
N ASP A 159 23.41 3.36 -13.81
CA ASP A 159 23.71 4.40 -14.81
C ASP A 159 23.47 5.81 -14.24
N MET A 160 22.85 5.91 -13.07
CA MET A 160 22.53 7.12 -12.35
C MET A 160 22.72 6.89 -10.85
N THR A 161 23.30 7.83 -10.15
CA THR A 161 23.39 7.82 -8.68
C THR A 161 22.07 8.27 -8.03
N GLY A 162 21.87 7.92 -6.76
CA GLY A 162 20.69 8.41 -6.01
C GLY A 162 20.63 9.94 -5.95
N GLN A 163 21.77 10.62 -5.88
CA GLN A 163 21.84 12.08 -5.89
C GLN A 163 21.41 12.66 -7.25
N GLU A 164 21.89 12.13 -8.35
CA GLU A 164 21.48 12.53 -9.70
C GLU A 164 20.00 12.26 -9.94
N TYR A 165 19.48 11.13 -9.44
CA TYR A 165 18.05 10.82 -9.47
C TYR A 165 17.23 11.89 -8.77
N MET A 166 17.57 12.22 -7.52
CA MET A 166 16.86 13.25 -6.76
C MET A 166 16.99 14.64 -7.39
N GLN A 167 18.18 14.98 -7.93
CA GLN A 167 18.40 16.25 -8.61
C GLN A 167 17.55 16.36 -9.87
N SER A 168 17.42 15.30 -10.66
CA SER A 168 16.59 15.30 -11.87
C SER A 168 15.10 15.59 -11.56
N ILE A 169 14.61 15.09 -10.43
CA ILE A 169 13.25 15.35 -9.95
C ILE A 169 13.11 16.80 -9.50
N GLN A 170 14.09 17.29 -8.73
CA GLN A 170 14.09 18.67 -8.21
C GLN A 170 14.15 19.70 -9.34
N ASP A 171 14.98 19.46 -10.36
CA ASP A 171 15.12 20.36 -11.50
C ASP A 171 13.79 20.54 -12.26
N VAL A 172 13.00 19.47 -12.40
CA VAL A 172 11.66 19.55 -13.02
C VAL A 172 10.69 20.28 -12.11
N TYR A 173 10.76 20.02 -10.80
CA TYR A 173 9.91 20.69 -9.82
C TYR A 173 10.14 22.21 -9.77
N ASP A 174 11.39 22.65 -9.81
CA ASP A 174 11.77 24.07 -9.71
C ASP A 174 11.45 24.86 -11.00
N ASN A 175 11.25 24.19 -12.13
CA ASN A 175 10.94 24.81 -13.42
C ASN A 175 9.44 24.85 -13.77
N GLN A 176 8.54 24.67 -12.81
CA GLN A 176 7.08 24.68 -13.02
C GLN A 176 6.42 26.05 -12.87
#